data_492ea513567362c5feeb0b5de063f151
#
_entry.id   492ea513567362c5feeb0b5de063f151
#
_cell.length_a   1.000
_cell.length_b   1.000
_cell.length_c   1.000
_cell.angle_alpha   90.00
_cell.angle_beta   90.00
_cell.angle_gamma   90.00
#
_symmetry.space_group_name_H-M   'P 1'
#
loop_
_entity.id
_entity.type
_entity.pdbx_description
1 polymer ?
#
loop_
_entity_poly.entity_id
_entity_poly.type
_entity_poly.pdbx_seq_one_letter_code
_entity_poly.pdbx_strand_id
1 'polypeptide(L)'
;MIDYIITLLASVIAILFVLVPHEYAHAFAAYKNGDWTAKLTGRLTLNPVKHFDLVGFLLCAFTGFGWAKPVPINPNNFRKYKKGLFTTAVAGVITNYIISFICYPIALIIFRYVIQMNIEYLMDHKALLYLAKFLYYVPMQIYAFGLTIFVFNLLPLNPLDGFRVVEALTSPFNRVRIFLQRYGSYILIGLIVESYICSMIQQFAGVDAIQYFNILGFYVQTVAKNIIGYPIHGFWDWIFGLF
;
A
#
# COMPACT_ATOMS: atom_id res chain seq x y z
N MET A 1 19.21 17.59 -5.00
CA MET A 1 19.09 17.49 -3.52
C MET A 1 17.70 17.90 -3.00
N ILE A 2 17.19 19.10 -3.31
CA ILE A 2 15.87 19.57 -2.82
C ILE A 2 14.74 18.67 -3.32
N ASP A 3 14.70 18.30 -4.60
CA ASP A 3 13.66 17.39 -5.13
C ASP A 3 13.62 16.03 -4.41
N TYR A 4 14.81 15.50 -4.06
CA TYR A 4 14.89 14.26 -3.27
C TYR A 4 14.28 14.43 -1.88
N ILE A 5 14.54 15.54 -1.20
CA ILE A 5 13.95 15.83 0.13
C ILE A 5 12.43 15.97 0.02
N ILE A 6 11.94 16.66 -1.00
CA ILE A 6 10.51 16.82 -1.24
C ILE A 6 9.83 15.46 -1.46
N THR A 7 10.42 14.61 -2.30
CA THR A 7 9.90 13.27 -2.58
C THR A 7 9.91 12.41 -1.31
N LEU A 8 10.99 12.47 -0.52
CA LEU A 8 11.09 11.71 0.74
C LEU A 8 10.01 12.15 1.74
N LEU A 9 9.83 13.46 1.94
CA LEU A 9 8.79 13.99 2.83
C LEU A 9 7.38 13.60 2.35
N ALA A 10 7.13 13.68 1.06
CA ALA A 10 5.85 13.25 0.47
C ALA A 10 5.62 11.75 0.68
N SER A 11 6.66 10.92 0.54
CA SER A 11 6.58 9.47 0.77
C SER A 11 6.26 9.13 2.23
N VAL A 12 6.89 9.82 3.18
CA VAL A 12 6.61 9.63 4.62
C VAL A 12 5.14 9.93 4.94
N ILE A 13 4.62 11.03 4.43
CA ILE A 13 3.21 11.38 4.59
C ILE A 13 2.31 10.34 3.93
N ALA A 14 2.63 9.96 2.70
CA ALA A 14 1.84 9.00 1.93
C ALA A 14 1.75 7.63 2.62
N ILE A 15 2.85 7.12 3.18
CA ILE A 15 2.86 5.86 3.92
C ILE A 15 1.90 5.91 5.10
N LEU A 16 1.89 7.00 5.88
CA LEU A 16 0.96 7.16 7.00
C LEU A 16 -0.50 7.20 6.53
N PHE A 17 -0.77 7.93 5.43
CA PHE A 17 -2.12 8.03 4.85
C PHE A 17 -2.63 6.74 4.21
N VAL A 18 -1.75 5.79 3.91
CA VAL A 18 -2.11 4.48 3.36
C VAL A 18 -2.22 3.43 4.47
N LEU A 19 -1.23 3.33 5.36
CA LEU A 19 -1.17 2.28 6.38
C LEU A 19 -2.15 2.51 7.53
N VAL A 20 -2.32 3.74 8.00
CA VAL A 20 -3.19 4.03 9.16
C VAL A 20 -4.66 3.74 8.85
N PRO A 21 -5.25 4.20 7.73
CA PRO A 21 -6.61 3.83 7.37
C PRO A 21 -6.77 2.33 7.05
N HIS A 22 -5.76 1.68 6.49
CA HIS A 22 -5.73 0.24 6.24
C HIS A 22 -5.90 -0.54 7.56
N GLU A 23 -5.07 -0.28 8.55
CA GLU A 23 -5.14 -0.90 9.88
C GLU A 23 -6.44 -0.54 10.61
N TYR A 24 -6.90 0.70 10.50
CA TYR A 24 -8.18 1.11 11.05
C TYR A 24 -9.34 0.34 10.43
N ALA A 25 -9.32 0.10 9.13
CA ALA A 25 -10.37 -0.64 8.43
C ALA A 25 -10.46 -2.10 8.91
N HIS A 26 -9.31 -2.76 9.13
CA HIS A 26 -9.27 -4.08 9.76
C HIS A 26 -9.88 -4.06 11.16
N ALA A 27 -9.46 -3.12 12.02
CA ALA A 27 -9.98 -2.95 13.37
C ALA A 27 -11.49 -2.70 13.38
N PHE A 28 -11.97 -1.84 12.48
CA PHE A 28 -13.38 -1.49 12.36
C PHE A 28 -14.23 -2.67 11.87
N ALA A 29 -13.77 -3.39 10.86
CA ALA A 29 -14.44 -4.58 10.36
C ALA A 29 -14.48 -5.69 11.42
N ALA A 30 -13.39 -5.93 12.16
CA ALA A 30 -13.35 -6.87 13.27
C ALA A 30 -14.36 -6.47 14.37
N TYR A 31 -14.38 -5.21 14.76
CA TYR A 31 -15.34 -4.67 15.73
C TYR A 31 -16.79 -4.91 15.29
N LYS A 32 -17.13 -4.63 14.04
CA LYS A 32 -18.47 -4.88 13.46
C LYS A 32 -18.84 -6.37 13.44
N ASN A 33 -17.86 -7.25 13.33
CA ASN A 33 -18.06 -8.70 13.37
C ASN A 33 -18.10 -9.29 14.81
N GLY A 34 -17.91 -8.45 15.84
CA GLY A 34 -18.04 -8.85 17.26
C GLY A 34 -16.72 -8.93 18.02
N ASP A 35 -15.58 -8.68 17.38
CA ASP A 35 -14.28 -8.62 18.06
C ASP A 35 -13.99 -7.21 18.59
N TRP A 36 -14.00 -7.07 19.91
CA TRP A 36 -13.75 -5.80 20.60
C TRP A 36 -12.26 -5.60 20.93
N THR A 37 -11.38 -6.52 20.56
CA THR A 37 -9.97 -6.51 20.96
C THR A 37 -9.28 -5.21 20.59
N ALA A 38 -9.39 -4.76 19.33
CA ALA A 38 -8.80 -3.51 18.86
C ALA A 38 -9.35 -2.28 19.60
N LYS A 39 -10.66 -2.27 19.90
CA LYS A 39 -11.30 -1.17 20.64
C LYS A 39 -10.81 -1.11 22.09
N LEU A 40 -10.78 -2.23 22.77
CA LEU A 40 -10.36 -2.31 24.19
C LEU A 40 -8.87 -1.99 24.36
N THR A 41 -8.05 -2.24 23.37
CA THR A 41 -6.61 -1.90 23.37
C THR A 41 -6.33 -0.48 22.85
N GLY A 42 -7.37 0.32 22.55
CA GLY A 42 -7.23 1.69 22.04
C GLY A 42 -6.64 1.77 20.63
N ARG A 43 -6.75 0.67 19.84
CA ARG A 43 -6.21 0.55 18.48
C ARG A 43 -7.25 0.80 17.38
N LEU A 44 -8.54 0.96 17.75
CA LEU A 44 -9.60 1.39 16.84
C LEU A 44 -9.59 2.92 16.71
N THR A 45 -8.59 3.46 16.03
CA THR A 45 -8.33 4.91 15.92
C THR A 45 -7.57 5.21 14.63
N LEU A 46 -7.73 6.44 14.10
CA LEU A 46 -6.91 6.96 13.00
C LEU A 46 -5.66 7.71 13.49
N ASN A 47 -5.36 7.68 14.79
CA ASN A 47 -4.15 8.28 15.32
C ASN A 47 -2.90 7.49 14.85
N PRO A 48 -2.03 8.08 14.01
CA PRO A 48 -0.88 7.37 13.44
C PRO A 48 0.10 6.85 14.51
N VAL A 49 0.24 7.53 15.64
CA VAL A 49 1.14 7.10 16.73
C VAL A 49 0.77 5.72 17.27
N LYS A 50 -0.51 5.37 17.24
CA LYS A 50 -0.97 4.03 17.68
C LYS A 50 -0.62 2.91 16.70
N HIS A 51 -0.40 3.22 15.42
CA HIS A 51 -0.08 2.28 14.35
C HIS A 51 1.40 2.32 13.96
N PHE A 52 2.18 3.19 14.61
CA PHE A 52 3.58 3.41 14.30
C PHE A 52 4.46 2.27 14.88
N ASP A 53 5.28 1.69 14.03
CA ASP A 53 6.40 0.83 14.37
C ASP A 53 7.69 1.53 13.94
N LEU A 54 8.56 1.85 14.89
CA LEU A 54 9.77 2.62 14.62
C LEU A 54 10.71 1.88 13.65
N VAL A 55 10.88 0.58 13.82
CA VAL A 55 11.78 -0.23 12.99
C VAL A 55 11.22 -0.36 11.59
N GLY A 56 9.93 -0.72 11.47
CA GLY A 56 9.26 -0.83 10.18
C GLY A 56 9.24 0.49 9.40
N PHE A 57 9.07 1.62 10.10
CA PHE A 57 9.08 2.95 9.50
C PHE A 57 10.48 3.35 9.01
N LEU A 58 11.53 3.16 9.82
CA LEU A 58 12.90 3.46 9.42
C LEU A 58 13.33 2.60 8.21
N LEU A 59 13.04 1.31 8.23
CA LEU A 59 13.29 0.45 7.08
C LEU A 59 12.55 0.94 5.84
N CYS A 60 11.27 1.31 5.96
CA CYS A 60 10.51 1.84 4.84
C CYS A 60 11.12 3.13 4.28
N ALA A 61 11.59 4.02 5.14
CA ALA A 61 12.22 5.27 4.73
C ALA A 61 13.55 5.07 3.98
N PHE A 62 14.35 4.06 4.37
CA PHE A 62 15.68 3.83 3.78
C PHE A 62 15.67 2.82 2.63
N THR A 63 14.79 1.82 2.67
CA THR A 63 14.81 0.70 1.69
C THR A 63 13.58 0.67 0.80
N GLY A 64 12.56 1.51 1.07
CA GLY A 64 11.26 1.47 0.42
C GLY A 64 10.37 0.30 0.89
N PHE A 65 10.86 -0.53 1.83
CA PHE A 65 10.14 -1.66 2.39
C PHE A 65 10.05 -1.57 3.91
N GLY A 66 8.84 -1.68 4.46
CA GLY A 66 8.61 -1.59 5.90
C GLY A 66 7.22 -2.09 6.28
N TRP A 67 6.89 -1.95 7.56
CA TRP A 67 5.60 -2.36 8.09
C TRP A 67 5.07 -1.39 9.15
N ALA A 68 3.77 -1.39 9.33
CA ALA A 68 3.09 -0.77 10.46
C ALA A 68 2.96 -1.75 11.63
N LYS A 69 2.69 -1.25 12.81
CA LYS A 69 2.32 -2.09 13.95
C LYS A 69 0.91 -2.65 13.72
N PRO A 70 0.74 -3.99 13.53
CA PRO A 70 -0.55 -4.55 13.17
C PRO A 70 -1.59 -4.38 14.28
N VAL A 71 -2.86 -4.24 13.92
CA VAL A 71 -3.96 -4.17 14.87
C VAL A 71 -4.23 -5.56 15.44
N PRO A 72 -4.38 -5.71 16.77
CA PRO A 72 -4.72 -6.98 17.37
C PRO A 72 -6.16 -7.37 17.03
N ILE A 73 -6.32 -8.54 16.41
CA ILE A 73 -7.61 -9.13 16.02
C ILE A 73 -7.68 -10.55 16.56
N ASN A 74 -8.80 -10.90 17.21
CA ASN A 74 -9.06 -12.25 17.66
C ASN A 74 -10.25 -12.85 16.88
N PRO A 75 -10.00 -13.68 15.86
CA PRO A 75 -11.05 -14.27 15.06
C PRO A 75 -12.04 -15.16 15.82
N ASN A 76 -11.66 -15.68 17.00
CA ASN A 76 -12.54 -16.47 17.84
C ASN A 76 -13.71 -15.65 18.43
N ASN A 77 -13.58 -14.33 18.46
CA ASN A 77 -14.64 -13.43 18.92
C ASN A 77 -15.67 -13.12 17.82
N PHE A 78 -15.45 -13.55 16.57
CA PHE A 78 -16.36 -13.26 15.48
C PHE A 78 -17.69 -14.02 15.62
N ARG A 79 -18.81 -13.31 15.49
CA ARG A 79 -20.15 -13.91 15.49
C ARG A 79 -20.32 -15.02 14.45
N LYS A 80 -19.69 -14.84 13.27
CA LYS A 80 -19.61 -15.81 12.18
C LYS A 80 -18.17 -15.86 11.72
N TYR A 81 -17.41 -16.87 12.15
CA TYR A 81 -15.97 -16.98 11.97
C TYR A 81 -15.50 -16.67 10.53
N LYS A 82 -15.98 -17.46 9.54
CA LYS A 82 -15.55 -17.31 8.13
C LYS A 82 -15.91 -15.94 7.55
N LYS A 83 -17.14 -15.47 7.80
CA LYS A 83 -17.56 -14.15 7.30
C LYS A 83 -16.78 -13.03 7.96
N GLY A 84 -16.58 -13.11 9.28
CA GLY A 84 -15.80 -12.14 10.03
C GLY A 84 -14.35 -12.08 9.55
N LEU A 85 -13.74 -13.25 9.36
CA LEU A 85 -12.36 -13.35 8.87
C LEU A 85 -12.22 -12.75 7.46
N PHE A 86 -13.11 -13.13 6.53
CA PHE A 86 -13.13 -12.62 5.16
C PHE A 86 -13.30 -11.09 5.11
N THR A 87 -14.37 -10.58 5.75
CA THR A 87 -14.68 -9.15 5.71
C THR A 87 -13.62 -8.31 6.39
N THR A 88 -13.00 -8.83 7.44
CA THR A 88 -11.88 -8.17 8.11
C THR A 88 -10.64 -8.14 7.22
N ALA A 89 -10.28 -9.26 6.59
CA ALA A 89 -9.12 -9.33 5.70
C ALA A 89 -9.23 -8.38 4.50
N VAL A 90 -10.39 -8.33 3.84
CA VAL A 90 -10.56 -7.47 2.66
C VAL A 90 -10.74 -5.99 2.99
N ALA A 91 -11.07 -5.62 4.23
CA ALA A 91 -11.36 -4.25 4.61
C ALA A 91 -10.17 -3.31 4.40
N GLY A 92 -8.96 -3.71 4.82
CA GLY A 92 -7.75 -2.92 4.62
C GLY A 92 -7.41 -2.76 3.13
N VAL A 93 -7.48 -3.85 2.40
CA VAL A 93 -7.19 -3.89 0.96
C VAL A 93 -8.14 -2.96 0.19
N ILE A 94 -9.45 -3.07 0.43
CA ILE A 94 -10.47 -2.20 -0.19
C ILE A 94 -10.24 -0.72 0.16
N THR A 95 -9.86 -0.42 1.40
CA THR A 95 -9.58 0.94 1.85
C THR A 95 -8.43 1.55 1.04
N ASN A 96 -7.36 0.81 0.81
CA ASN A 96 -6.24 1.28 -0.01
C ASN A 96 -6.63 1.55 -1.46
N TYR A 97 -7.48 0.71 -2.04
CA TYR A 97 -8.02 0.96 -3.39
C TYR A 97 -8.84 2.25 -3.46
N ILE A 98 -9.75 2.46 -2.50
CA ILE A 98 -10.58 3.67 -2.43
C ILE A 98 -9.71 4.92 -2.26
N ILE A 99 -8.71 4.89 -1.37
CA ILE A 99 -7.79 6.00 -1.17
C ILE A 99 -7.02 6.31 -2.46
N SER A 100 -6.52 5.28 -3.14
CA SER A 100 -5.82 5.45 -4.43
C SER A 100 -6.73 6.05 -5.49
N PHE A 101 -7.98 5.56 -5.58
CA PHE A 101 -8.99 6.08 -6.51
C PHE A 101 -9.29 7.57 -6.30
N ILE A 102 -9.29 8.03 -5.03
CA ILE A 102 -9.52 9.45 -4.68
C ILE A 102 -8.28 10.31 -4.90
N CYS A 103 -7.09 9.79 -4.55
CA CYS A 103 -5.85 10.59 -4.60
C CYS A 103 -5.32 10.81 -6.02
N TYR A 104 -5.58 9.90 -6.95
CA TYR A 104 -5.14 10.06 -8.34
C TYR A 104 -5.68 11.34 -9.01
N PRO A 105 -7.00 11.61 -9.02
CA PRO A 105 -7.53 12.84 -9.62
C PRO A 105 -7.04 14.12 -8.94
N ILE A 106 -6.80 14.08 -7.61
CA ILE A 106 -6.23 15.21 -6.89
C ILE A 106 -4.83 15.54 -7.45
N ALA A 107 -4.00 14.52 -7.65
CA ALA A 107 -2.68 14.70 -8.28
C ALA A 107 -2.80 15.26 -9.69
N LEU A 108 -3.72 14.74 -10.53
CA LEU A 108 -3.96 15.24 -11.88
C LEU A 108 -4.38 16.71 -11.90
N ILE A 109 -5.30 17.12 -11.03
CA ILE A 109 -5.76 18.50 -10.92
C ILE A 109 -4.58 19.42 -10.54
N ILE A 110 -3.79 19.05 -9.56
CA ILE A 110 -2.62 19.84 -9.16
C ILE A 110 -1.61 19.91 -10.29
N PHE A 111 -1.32 18.79 -10.94
CA PHE A 111 -0.38 18.77 -12.08
C PHE A 111 -0.84 19.70 -13.22
N ARG A 112 -2.10 19.56 -13.65
CA ARG A 112 -2.62 20.30 -14.79
C ARG A 112 -2.80 21.79 -14.50
N TYR A 113 -3.51 22.13 -13.43
CA TYR A 113 -3.93 23.50 -13.17
C TYR A 113 -2.94 24.31 -12.33
N VAL A 114 -2.13 23.68 -11.49
CA VAL A 114 -1.15 24.39 -10.66
C VAL A 114 0.21 24.39 -11.32
N ILE A 115 0.71 23.25 -11.81
CA ILE A 115 2.06 23.12 -12.33
C ILE A 115 2.10 23.48 -13.83
N GLN A 116 1.35 22.75 -14.66
CA GLN A 116 1.46 22.87 -16.12
C GLN A 116 1.02 24.23 -16.65
N MET A 117 -0.12 24.77 -16.17
CA MET A 117 -0.63 26.06 -16.62
C MET A 117 0.17 27.26 -16.12
N ASN A 118 0.95 27.10 -15.05
CA ASN A 118 1.73 28.18 -14.45
C ASN A 118 3.24 27.89 -14.48
N ILE A 119 3.71 27.04 -15.37
CA ILE A 119 5.09 26.54 -15.34
C ILE A 119 6.11 27.66 -15.48
N GLU A 120 5.92 28.62 -16.37
CA GLU A 120 6.81 29.75 -16.59
C GLU A 120 6.94 30.59 -15.30
N TYR A 121 5.79 30.97 -14.72
CA TYR A 121 5.76 31.71 -13.46
C TYR A 121 6.42 30.95 -12.30
N LEU A 122 6.18 29.64 -12.21
CA LEU A 122 6.77 28.80 -11.19
C LEU A 122 8.30 28.64 -11.36
N MET A 123 8.79 28.63 -12.58
CA MET A 123 10.26 28.56 -12.84
C MET A 123 11.00 29.78 -12.33
N ASP A 124 10.35 30.96 -12.39
CA ASP A 124 10.90 32.21 -11.86
C ASP A 124 10.78 32.28 -10.32
N HIS A 125 9.82 31.52 -9.74
CA HIS A 125 9.52 31.52 -8.29
C HIS A 125 9.81 30.17 -7.66
N LYS A 126 11.07 29.81 -7.49
CA LYS A 126 11.53 28.48 -7.04
C LYS A 126 10.83 27.95 -5.77
N ALA A 127 10.56 28.82 -4.79
CA ALA A 127 9.86 28.40 -3.57
C ALA A 127 8.43 27.89 -3.86
N LEU A 128 7.71 28.58 -4.76
CA LEU A 128 6.38 28.18 -5.18
C LEU A 128 6.40 26.89 -6.03
N LEU A 129 7.44 26.74 -6.87
CA LEU A 129 7.65 25.51 -7.63
C LEU A 129 7.85 24.30 -6.69
N TYR A 130 8.67 24.44 -5.66
CA TYR A 130 8.87 23.37 -4.70
C TYR A 130 7.62 23.03 -3.88
N LEU A 131 6.85 24.06 -3.51
CA LEU A 131 5.57 23.84 -2.85
C LEU A 131 4.57 23.12 -3.77
N ALA A 132 4.46 23.55 -5.04
CA ALA A 132 3.59 22.91 -6.03
C ALA A 132 3.99 21.44 -6.27
N LYS A 133 5.29 21.15 -6.40
CA LYS A 133 5.82 19.77 -6.49
C LYS A 133 5.45 18.95 -5.27
N PHE A 134 5.63 19.49 -4.06
CA PHE A 134 5.27 18.79 -2.82
C PHE A 134 3.78 18.46 -2.79
N LEU A 135 2.91 19.42 -3.09
CA LEU A 135 1.46 19.23 -3.13
C LEU A 135 1.04 18.19 -4.18
N TYR A 136 1.75 18.09 -5.31
CA TYR A 136 1.55 17.06 -6.32
C TYR A 136 2.04 15.68 -5.88
N TYR A 137 3.28 15.61 -5.31
CA TYR A 137 3.87 14.33 -4.94
C TYR A 137 3.11 13.63 -3.81
N VAL A 138 2.54 14.35 -2.85
CA VAL A 138 1.80 13.73 -1.73
C VAL A 138 0.65 12.86 -2.25
N PRO A 139 -0.36 13.36 -2.99
CA PRO A 139 -1.45 12.51 -3.46
C PRO A 139 -0.97 11.47 -4.50
N MET A 140 0.04 11.77 -5.31
CA MET A 140 0.60 10.81 -6.26
C MET A 140 1.30 9.63 -5.56
N GLN A 141 2.03 9.89 -4.48
CA GLN A 141 2.65 8.84 -3.67
C GLN A 141 1.60 8.03 -2.88
N ILE A 142 0.55 8.70 -2.37
CA ILE A 142 -0.58 7.99 -1.73
C ILE A 142 -1.24 7.04 -2.73
N TYR A 143 -1.48 7.48 -3.96
CA TYR A 143 -1.99 6.65 -5.03
C TYR A 143 -1.07 5.44 -5.30
N ALA A 144 0.22 5.68 -5.52
CA ALA A 144 1.18 4.64 -5.86
C ALA A 144 1.37 3.61 -4.72
N PHE A 145 1.57 4.08 -3.48
CA PHE A 145 1.70 3.19 -2.32
C PHE A 145 0.39 2.46 -2.01
N GLY A 146 -0.76 3.13 -2.15
CA GLY A 146 -2.05 2.51 -1.95
C GLY A 146 -2.26 1.31 -2.87
N LEU A 147 -1.96 1.44 -4.17
CA LEU A 147 -2.02 0.32 -5.11
C LEU A 147 -0.97 -0.76 -4.83
N THR A 148 0.25 -0.35 -4.49
CA THR A 148 1.32 -1.30 -4.16
C THR A 148 0.93 -2.16 -2.96
N ILE A 149 0.46 -1.55 -1.87
CA ILE A 149 0.05 -2.26 -0.65
C ILE A 149 -1.23 -3.06 -0.88
N PHE A 150 -2.17 -2.55 -1.69
CA PHE A 150 -3.34 -3.31 -2.14
C PHE A 150 -2.92 -4.63 -2.81
N VAL A 151 -2.08 -4.57 -3.84
CA VAL A 151 -1.66 -5.74 -4.62
C VAL A 151 -0.78 -6.68 -3.77
N PHE A 152 0.14 -6.12 -2.98
CA PHE A 152 1.01 -6.89 -2.10
C PHE A 152 0.20 -7.70 -1.08
N ASN A 153 -0.80 -7.08 -0.44
CA ASN A 153 -1.65 -7.76 0.54
C ASN A 153 -2.65 -8.75 -0.10
N LEU A 154 -2.85 -8.75 -1.41
CA LEU A 154 -3.62 -9.79 -2.11
C LEU A 154 -2.84 -11.11 -2.28
N LEU A 155 -1.52 -11.12 -2.11
CA LEU A 155 -0.76 -12.36 -2.15
C LEU A 155 -1.29 -13.35 -1.10
N PRO A 156 -1.57 -14.61 -1.48
CA PRO A 156 -2.13 -15.60 -0.58
C PRO A 156 -1.07 -16.20 0.37
N LEU A 157 -0.15 -15.39 0.85
CA LEU A 157 0.99 -15.81 1.66
C LEU A 157 0.82 -15.32 3.11
N ASN A 158 0.97 -16.21 4.09
CA ASN A 158 1.02 -15.81 5.49
C ASN A 158 2.27 -14.92 5.72
N PRO A 159 2.15 -13.76 6.42
CA PRO A 159 1.03 -13.26 7.23
C PRO A 159 0.10 -12.26 6.55
N LEU A 160 0.11 -12.13 5.23
CA LEU A 160 -0.65 -11.12 4.48
C LEU A 160 -2.18 -11.37 4.53
N ASP A 161 -2.96 -10.33 4.20
CA ASP A 161 -4.42 -10.38 4.18
C ASP A 161 -4.98 -11.41 3.19
N GLY A 162 -4.33 -11.59 2.05
CA GLY A 162 -4.67 -12.59 1.05
C GLY A 162 -4.67 -14.02 1.61
N PHE A 163 -3.75 -14.33 2.54
CA PHE A 163 -3.79 -15.62 3.22
C PHE A 163 -5.02 -15.76 4.13
N ARG A 164 -5.42 -14.69 4.83
CA ARG A 164 -6.66 -14.71 5.65
C ARG A 164 -7.92 -14.88 4.81
N VAL A 165 -7.91 -14.38 3.57
CA VAL A 165 -8.98 -14.67 2.59
C VAL A 165 -8.99 -16.15 2.23
N VAL A 166 -7.84 -16.76 1.94
CA VAL A 166 -7.73 -18.22 1.70
C VAL A 166 -8.23 -19.00 2.92
N GLU A 167 -7.84 -18.58 4.11
CA GLU A 167 -8.27 -19.20 5.37
C GLU A 167 -9.80 -19.13 5.57
N ALA A 168 -10.43 -18.00 5.23
CA ALA A 168 -11.87 -17.82 5.34
C ALA A 168 -12.65 -18.71 4.35
N LEU A 169 -12.12 -18.89 3.13
CA LEU A 169 -12.80 -19.59 2.04
C LEU A 169 -12.56 -21.10 2.05
N THR A 170 -11.51 -21.59 2.74
CA THR A 170 -11.13 -23.00 2.71
C THR A 170 -11.43 -23.73 4.01
N SER A 171 -11.37 -25.07 3.96
CA SER A 171 -11.42 -25.92 5.15
C SER A 171 -10.07 -25.88 5.90
N PRO A 172 -10.07 -26.05 7.24
CA PRO A 172 -8.83 -26.20 8.03
C PRO A 172 -7.93 -27.36 7.54
N PHE A 173 -8.51 -28.38 6.93
CA PHE A 173 -7.79 -29.56 6.41
C PHE A 173 -7.36 -29.41 4.94
N ASN A 174 -7.58 -28.26 4.32
CA ASN A 174 -7.16 -28.02 2.93
C ASN A 174 -5.64 -27.99 2.85
N ARG A 175 -5.08 -28.83 1.95
CA ARG A 175 -3.61 -29.01 1.81
C ARG A 175 -2.91 -27.70 1.40
N VAL A 176 -3.53 -26.90 0.51
CA VAL A 176 -2.98 -25.62 0.07
C VAL A 176 -2.94 -24.63 1.24
N ARG A 177 -4.03 -24.54 2.03
CA ARG A 177 -4.05 -23.68 3.23
C ARG A 177 -2.94 -24.08 4.21
N ILE A 178 -2.80 -25.39 4.52
CA ILE A 178 -1.77 -25.89 5.44
C ILE A 178 -0.37 -25.55 4.91
N PHE A 179 -0.12 -25.76 3.62
CA PHE A 179 1.15 -25.41 2.98
C PHE A 179 1.46 -23.90 3.10
N LEU A 180 0.51 -23.04 2.72
CA LEU A 180 0.67 -21.58 2.78
C LEU A 180 0.81 -21.07 4.23
N GLN A 181 0.12 -21.68 5.17
CA GLN A 181 0.26 -21.36 6.59
C GLN A 181 1.66 -21.70 7.11
N ARG A 182 2.23 -22.83 6.68
CA ARG A 182 3.53 -23.33 7.14
C ARG A 182 4.69 -22.63 6.45
N TYR A 183 4.61 -22.43 5.16
CA TYR A 183 5.73 -21.96 4.33
C TYR A 183 5.56 -20.56 3.79
N GLY A 184 4.36 -19.97 3.89
CA GLY A 184 4.05 -18.67 3.28
C GLY A 184 4.98 -17.55 3.71
N SER A 185 5.33 -17.48 5.00
CA SER A 185 6.27 -16.45 5.49
C SER A 185 7.69 -16.64 4.94
N TYR A 186 8.16 -17.87 4.80
CA TYR A 186 9.47 -18.14 4.20
C TYR A 186 9.50 -17.80 2.71
N ILE A 187 8.43 -18.14 1.99
CA ILE A 187 8.28 -17.78 0.57
C ILE A 187 8.26 -16.26 0.43
N LEU A 188 7.49 -15.56 1.27
CA LEU A 188 7.41 -14.10 1.25
C LEU A 188 8.77 -13.44 1.50
N ILE A 189 9.50 -13.89 2.53
CA ILE A 189 10.85 -13.39 2.82
C ILE A 189 11.78 -13.66 1.63
N GLY A 190 11.73 -14.86 1.04
CA GLY A 190 12.53 -15.18 -0.15
C GLY A 190 12.25 -14.25 -1.32
N LEU A 191 10.98 -13.94 -1.60
CA LEU A 191 10.59 -13.01 -2.66
C LEU A 191 11.02 -11.56 -2.38
N ILE A 192 10.98 -11.13 -1.12
CA ILE A 192 11.43 -9.78 -0.73
C ILE A 192 12.95 -9.67 -0.89
N VAL A 193 13.70 -10.66 -0.41
CA VAL A 193 15.16 -10.70 -0.53
C VAL A 193 15.58 -10.76 -2.00
N GLU A 194 14.93 -11.60 -2.80
CA GLU A 194 15.15 -11.69 -4.24
C GLU A 194 14.92 -10.36 -4.94
N SER A 195 13.79 -9.70 -4.66
CA SER A 195 13.46 -8.39 -5.23
C SER A 195 14.49 -7.33 -4.84
N TYR A 196 14.94 -7.34 -3.59
CA TYR A 196 15.98 -6.41 -3.12
C TYR A 196 17.32 -6.64 -3.80
N ILE A 197 17.76 -7.90 -3.93
CA ILE A 197 19.00 -8.27 -4.64
C ILE A 197 18.94 -7.83 -6.10
N CYS A 198 17.82 -8.10 -6.80
CA CYS A 198 17.64 -7.68 -8.19
C CYS A 198 17.74 -6.16 -8.34
N SER A 199 17.11 -5.42 -7.44
CA SER A 199 17.17 -3.94 -7.43
C SER A 199 18.59 -3.42 -7.17
N MET A 200 19.33 -4.05 -6.27
CA MET A 200 20.74 -3.74 -6.00
C MET A 200 21.64 -4.00 -7.21
N ILE A 201 21.47 -5.15 -7.87
CA ILE A 201 22.25 -5.48 -9.08
C ILE A 201 21.95 -4.49 -10.20
N GLN A 202 20.68 -4.13 -10.40
CA GLN A 202 20.31 -3.14 -11.39
C GLN A 202 20.96 -1.78 -11.09
N GLN A 203 20.90 -1.33 -9.84
CA GLN A 203 21.41 -0.04 -9.43
C GLN A 203 22.94 0.06 -9.50
N PHE A 204 23.67 -0.99 -9.06
CA PHE A 204 25.13 -0.93 -8.94
C PHE A 204 25.88 -1.50 -10.14
N ALA A 205 25.34 -2.52 -10.79
CA ALA A 205 25.97 -3.16 -11.94
C ALA A 205 25.40 -2.70 -13.31
N GLY A 206 24.31 -1.91 -13.30
CA GLY A 206 23.67 -1.41 -14.52
C GLY A 206 23.09 -2.53 -15.41
N VAL A 207 22.79 -3.71 -14.83
CA VAL A 207 22.28 -4.86 -15.56
C VAL A 207 20.74 -4.79 -15.61
N ASP A 208 20.18 -4.13 -16.63
CA ASP A 208 18.73 -3.97 -16.76
C ASP A 208 17.98 -5.30 -16.95
N ALA A 209 18.62 -6.30 -17.55
CA ALA A 209 18.01 -7.62 -17.75
C ALA A 209 17.64 -8.33 -16.44
N ILE A 210 18.24 -7.95 -15.31
CA ILE A 210 17.94 -8.53 -13.98
C ILE A 210 16.50 -8.26 -13.53
N GLN A 211 15.87 -7.18 -14.03
CA GLN A 211 14.48 -6.85 -13.70
C GLN A 211 13.49 -7.96 -14.11
N TYR A 212 13.80 -8.75 -15.14
CA TYR A 212 12.96 -9.88 -15.57
C TYR A 212 12.98 -11.05 -14.59
N PHE A 213 13.97 -11.10 -13.71
CA PHE A 213 14.08 -12.10 -12.66
C PHE A 213 13.49 -11.62 -11.33
N ASN A 214 13.13 -10.33 -11.21
CA ASN A 214 12.47 -9.78 -10.04
C ASN A 214 10.99 -10.19 -10.03
N ILE A 215 10.70 -11.37 -9.48
CA ILE A 215 9.35 -11.97 -9.48
C ILE A 215 8.35 -11.10 -8.73
N LEU A 216 8.71 -10.68 -7.51
CA LEU A 216 7.82 -9.85 -6.69
C LEU A 216 7.62 -8.46 -7.30
N GLY A 217 8.70 -7.83 -7.74
CA GLY A 217 8.63 -6.52 -8.40
C GLY A 217 7.81 -6.56 -9.68
N PHE A 218 8.01 -7.58 -10.52
CA PHE A 218 7.22 -7.78 -11.73
C PHE A 218 5.72 -7.99 -11.42
N TYR A 219 5.41 -8.84 -10.45
CA TYR A 219 4.02 -9.05 -10.01
C TYR A 219 3.38 -7.75 -9.53
N VAL A 220 4.02 -7.06 -8.59
CA VAL A 220 3.47 -5.83 -8.01
C VAL A 220 3.30 -4.76 -9.09
N GLN A 221 4.31 -4.51 -9.92
CA GLN A 221 4.21 -3.49 -10.97
C GLN A 221 3.16 -3.84 -12.02
N THR A 222 3.13 -5.09 -12.50
CA THR A 222 2.19 -5.51 -13.53
C THR A 222 0.75 -5.45 -13.04
N VAL A 223 0.48 -5.99 -11.85
CA VAL A 223 -0.89 -6.02 -11.30
C VAL A 223 -1.31 -4.63 -10.83
N ALA A 224 -0.46 -3.92 -10.07
CA ALA A 224 -0.81 -2.60 -9.57
C ALA A 224 -1.01 -1.58 -10.69
N LYS A 225 -0.10 -1.52 -11.66
CA LYS A 225 -0.16 -0.51 -12.73
C LYS A 225 -1.13 -0.90 -13.84
N ASN A 226 -1.01 -2.10 -14.39
CA ASN A 226 -1.69 -2.47 -15.63
C ASN A 226 -3.08 -3.08 -15.41
N ILE A 227 -3.33 -3.74 -14.26
CA ILE A 227 -4.62 -4.39 -14.02
C ILE A 227 -5.49 -3.50 -13.11
N ILE A 228 -4.95 -3.04 -11.99
CA ILE A 228 -5.72 -2.30 -10.98
C ILE A 228 -5.69 -0.78 -11.22
N GLY A 229 -4.54 -0.25 -11.61
CA GLY A 229 -4.36 1.19 -11.89
C GLY A 229 -5.02 1.63 -13.19
N TYR A 230 -5.00 0.78 -14.22
CA TYR A 230 -5.57 1.12 -15.52
C TYR A 230 -7.05 1.53 -15.46
N PRO A 231 -7.96 0.84 -14.76
CA PRO A 231 -9.33 1.31 -14.58
C PRO A 231 -9.45 2.66 -13.87
N ILE A 232 -8.56 2.95 -12.91
CA ILE A 232 -8.53 4.24 -12.22
C ILE A 232 -8.13 5.34 -13.20
N HIS A 233 -7.03 5.14 -13.95
CA HIS A 233 -6.58 6.07 -14.97
C HIS A 233 -7.66 6.30 -16.02
N GLY A 234 -8.17 5.23 -16.64
CA GLY A 234 -9.17 5.33 -17.72
C GLY A 234 -10.43 6.06 -17.28
N PHE A 235 -10.91 5.83 -16.05
CA PHE A 235 -12.07 6.52 -15.51
C PHE A 235 -11.82 8.03 -15.34
N TRP A 236 -10.73 8.39 -14.68
CA TRP A 236 -10.46 9.79 -14.37
C TRP A 236 -9.95 10.58 -15.60
N ASP A 237 -9.15 9.96 -16.47
CA ASP A 237 -8.71 10.58 -17.72
C ASP A 237 -9.91 10.86 -18.64
N TRP A 238 -10.91 9.96 -18.67
CA TRP A 238 -12.17 10.19 -19.36
C TRP A 238 -12.96 11.37 -18.76
N ILE A 239 -13.10 11.44 -17.43
CA ILE A 239 -13.79 12.55 -16.74
C ILE A 239 -13.13 13.90 -17.06
N PHE A 240 -11.80 13.95 -17.06
CA PHE A 240 -11.06 15.20 -17.31
C PHE A 240 -10.84 15.50 -18.81
N GLY A 241 -11.34 14.68 -19.72
CA GLY A 241 -11.18 14.85 -21.16
C GLY A 241 -9.71 14.83 -21.60
N LEU A 242 -8.93 13.89 -21.07
CA LEU A 242 -7.50 13.74 -21.34
C LEU A 242 -7.20 12.75 -22.46
N PHE A 243 -8.24 12.30 -23.20
CA PHE A 243 -8.16 11.49 -24.42
C PHE A 243 -8.25 12.35 -25.65
#